data_fc4c4f631b8f23c8830654bf281228cf
#
_entry.id   fc4c4f631b8f23c8830654bf281228cf
#
_cell.length_a   1.000
_cell.length_b   1.000
_cell.length_c   1.000
_cell.angle_alpha   90.00
_cell.angle_beta   90.00
_cell.angle_gamma   90.00
#
_symmetry.space_group_name_H-M   'P 1'
#
loop_
_entity.id
_entity.type
_entity.pdbx_description
1 polymer ?
#
loop_
_entity_poly.entity_id
_entity_poly.type
_entity_poly.pdbx_seq_one_letter_code
_entity_poly.pdbx_strand_id
1 'polypeptide(L)'
;MITALSDKLQAYLLPVANKIAKNRYLQAMKDAFLISVPFTMFGSLVLALANIPYMEKLMGADAVAAFQSAIGPIQNVTFNLIAVMVVLGIGYSLGKHYELNEIYTAICSLAGFLIVTPIVELADGGNGFALNDLGTMSIFTGIIIAILCTEIYRLIVKKNMVIHMPDSVPPMVADSFLSVIPVAVVLLVCFAIQFLFAKTSFGTLNGFVYKMIQVPISKIGTSFPATMLAGALCNLFWFFGLHGNSIVYNSVLSPIFKTMSLENLAAFQAHQSIPHIITEEFAWYFGGFNGSFIAYPILICIFLFFRNKKEWKNLGEVALIPGIFSIYEPIVFGFPLMLNPMLLIPMLLTPAVSCAIGYIFMYTGICPPCTGVSVPWTTPMILSGIITTNSLMGGVVQLITIVALTALWYVFLKMLYKQDEKAVVK
;
A
#
# COMPACT_ATOMS: atom_id res chain seq x y z
N MET A 1 33.54 15.29 8.63
CA MET A 1 32.58 15.97 7.72
C MET A 1 31.35 15.09 7.46
N ILE A 2 31.51 13.83 7.16
CA ILE A 2 30.38 12.91 6.87
C ILE A 2 29.56 12.58 8.10
N THR A 3 30.19 12.35 9.26
CA THR A 3 29.48 12.16 10.55
C THR A 3 28.65 13.38 10.92
N ALA A 4 29.20 14.58 10.77
CA ALA A 4 28.47 15.83 11.06
C ALA A 4 27.31 16.08 10.08
N LEU A 5 27.38 15.61 8.82
CA LEU A 5 26.27 15.65 7.87
C LEU A 5 25.21 14.63 8.25
N SER A 6 25.63 13.41 8.64
CA SER A 6 24.74 12.36 9.14
C SER A 6 23.97 12.83 10.37
N ASP A 7 24.64 13.42 11.37
CA ASP A 7 24.04 13.90 12.60
C ASP A 7 23.04 15.04 12.32
N LYS A 8 23.38 15.96 11.40
CA LYS A 8 22.44 17.02 10.97
C LYS A 8 21.21 16.45 10.26
N LEU A 9 21.40 15.56 9.27
CA LEU A 9 20.29 14.93 8.56
C LEU A 9 19.39 14.16 9.53
N GLN A 10 19.96 13.41 10.45
CA GLN A 10 19.22 12.68 11.48
C GLN A 10 18.44 13.64 12.40
N ALA A 11 19.04 14.75 12.81
CA ALA A 11 18.39 15.75 13.64
C ALA A 11 17.17 16.40 12.96
N TYR A 12 17.18 16.57 11.64
CA TYR A 12 16.04 17.12 10.89
C TYR A 12 15.01 16.06 10.48
N LEU A 13 15.47 14.88 10.04
CA LEU A 13 14.57 13.83 9.53
C LEU A 13 13.80 13.11 10.63
N LEU A 14 14.42 12.83 11.79
CA LEU A 14 13.76 12.12 12.89
C LEU A 14 12.51 12.84 13.43
N PRO A 15 12.51 14.15 13.70
CA PRO A 15 11.31 14.84 14.16
C PRO A 15 10.18 14.78 13.14
N VAL A 16 10.50 14.95 11.84
CA VAL A 16 9.50 14.87 10.75
C VAL A 16 8.94 13.45 10.63
N ALA A 17 9.80 12.44 10.62
CA ALA A 17 9.40 11.04 10.57
C ALA A 17 8.50 10.67 11.77
N ASN A 18 8.89 11.09 12.99
CA ASN A 18 8.11 10.86 14.19
C ASN A 18 6.75 11.59 14.17
N LYS A 19 6.69 12.80 13.61
CA LYS A 19 5.45 13.55 13.47
C LYS A 19 4.49 12.87 12.49
N ILE A 20 5.00 12.35 11.36
CA ILE A 20 4.23 11.59 10.37
C ILE A 20 3.76 10.27 10.99
N ALA A 21 4.68 9.51 11.58
CA ALA A 21 4.38 8.21 12.18
C ALA A 21 3.39 8.27 13.35
N LYS A 22 3.35 9.40 14.09
CA LYS A 22 2.40 9.62 15.18
C LYS A 22 1.10 10.30 14.75
N ASN A 23 0.94 10.63 13.47
CA ASN A 23 -0.30 11.25 13.00
C ASN A 23 -1.43 10.21 13.01
N ARG A 24 -2.43 10.45 13.86
CA ARG A 24 -3.56 9.52 14.08
C ARG A 24 -4.38 9.22 12.84
N TYR A 25 -4.55 10.20 11.94
CA TYR A 25 -5.32 10.00 10.70
C TYR A 25 -4.56 9.11 9.74
N LEU A 26 -3.25 9.32 9.58
CA LEU A 26 -2.40 8.46 8.75
C LEU A 26 -2.30 7.05 9.33
N GLN A 27 -2.22 6.92 10.67
CA GLN A 27 -2.27 5.60 11.32
C GLN A 27 -3.61 4.90 11.08
N ALA A 28 -4.73 5.60 11.26
CA ALA A 28 -6.06 5.02 11.02
C ALA A 28 -6.26 4.59 9.57
N MET A 29 -5.79 5.38 8.60
CA MET A 29 -5.80 4.98 7.19
C MET A 29 -4.96 3.73 6.96
N LYS A 30 -3.72 3.70 7.48
CA LYS A 30 -2.86 2.51 7.38
C LYS A 30 -3.52 1.28 8.00
N ASP A 31 -4.08 1.40 9.20
CA ASP A 31 -4.73 0.29 9.91
C ASP A 31 -5.95 -0.23 9.13
N ALA A 32 -6.75 0.67 8.56
CA ALA A 32 -7.90 0.31 7.74
C ALA A 32 -7.51 -0.51 6.50
N PHE A 33 -6.44 -0.09 5.78
CA PHE A 33 -5.93 -0.87 4.67
C PHE A 33 -5.35 -2.20 5.13
N LEU A 34 -4.65 -2.26 6.27
CA LEU A 34 -4.14 -3.52 6.84
C LEU A 34 -5.28 -4.49 7.21
N ILE A 35 -6.40 -3.99 7.75
CA ILE A 35 -7.60 -4.80 8.03
C ILE A 35 -8.16 -5.42 6.74
N SER A 36 -8.08 -4.71 5.61
CA SER A 36 -8.55 -5.23 4.32
C SER A 36 -7.61 -6.25 3.66
N VAL A 37 -6.33 -6.33 4.07
CA VAL A 37 -5.32 -7.19 3.44
C VAL A 37 -5.74 -8.66 3.36
N PRO A 38 -6.25 -9.35 4.41
CA PRO A 38 -6.61 -10.76 4.29
C PRO A 38 -7.66 -11.01 3.19
N PHE A 39 -8.63 -10.11 3.06
CA PHE A 39 -9.69 -10.20 2.04
C PHE A 39 -9.13 -9.97 0.64
N THR A 40 -8.37 -8.89 0.44
CA THR A 40 -7.79 -8.56 -0.85
C THR A 40 -6.74 -9.57 -1.31
N MET A 41 -5.94 -10.12 -0.38
CA MET A 41 -4.99 -11.19 -0.70
C MET A 41 -5.69 -12.49 -1.13
N PHE A 42 -6.72 -12.91 -0.39
CA PHE A 42 -7.49 -14.10 -0.77
C PHE A 42 -8.17 -13.91 -2.13
N GLY A 43 -8.86 -12.77 -2.32
CA GLY A 43 -9.48 -12.43 -3.60
C GLY A 43 -8.46 -12.40 -4.76
N SER A 44 -7.27 -11.82 -4.54
CA SER A 44 -6.18 -11.79 -5.51
C SER A 44 -5.65 -13.19 -5.86
N LEU A 45 -5.51 -14.06 -4.86
CA LEU A 45 -5.07 -15.44 -5.09
C LEU A 45 -6.08 -16.18 -5.97
N VAL A 46 -7.37 -16.08 -5.66
CA VAL A 46 -8.45 -16.71 -6.44
C VAL A 46 -8.47 -16.14 -7.86
N LEU A 47 -8.33 -14.83 -8.01
CA LEU A 47 -8.29 -14.18 -9.31
C LEU A 47 -7.04 -14.59 -10.12
N ALA A 48 -5.88 -14.69 -9.48
CA ALA A 48 -4.66 -15.16 -10.13
C ALA A 48 -4.79 -16.59 -10.65
N LEU A 49 -5.40 -17.46 -9.85
CA LEU A 49 -5.69 -18.85 -10.27
C LEU A 49 -6.65 -18.91 -11.47
N ALA A 50 -7.64 -18.02 -11.51
CA ALA A 50 -8.59 -17.95 -12.63
C ALA A 50 -8.01 -17.35 -13.92
N ASN A 51 -6.86 -16.68 -13.82
CA ASN A 51 -6.22 -16.00 -14.95
C ASN A 51 -4.77 -16.48 -15.17
N ILE A 52 -4.46 -17.73 -14.84
CA ILE A 52 -3.15 -18.30 -15.13
C ILE A 52 -2.89 -18.25 -16.65
N PRO A 53 -1.75 -17.69 -17.08
CA PRO A 53 -1.41 -17.64 -18.51
C PRO A 53 -1.48 -19.00 -19.17
N TYR A 54 -2.08 -19.06 -20.36
CA TYR A 54 -2.29 -20.29 -21.16
C TYR A 54 -3.29 -21.32 -20.59
N MET A 55 -4.03 -21.01 -19.51
CA MET A 55 -5.02 -21.91 -18.92
C MET A 55 -6.10 -22.32 -19.94
N GLU A 56 -6.52 -21.39 -20.82
CA GLU A 56 -7.47 -21.67 -21.90
C GLU A 56 -7.00 -22.78 -22.87
N LYS A 57 -5.68 -22.86 -23.10
CA LYS A 57 -5.11 -23.94 -23.94
C LYS A 57 -5.13 -25.30 -23.25
N LEU A 58 -5.17 -25.34 -21.92
CA LEU A 58 -5.16 -26.56 -21.12
C LEU A 58 -6.57 -27.06 -20.81
N MET A 59 -7.49 -26.16 -20.46
CA MET A 59 -8.83 -26.50 -19.96
C MET A 59 -9.95 -26.15 -20.94
N GLY A 60 -9.67 -25.37 -21.99
CA GLY A 60 -10.67 -24.81 -22.89
C GLY A 60 -11.27 -23.50 -22.40
N ALA A 61 -11.67 -22.61 -23.31
CA ALA A 61 -12.21 -21.29 -23.02
C ALA A 61 -13.48 -21.35 -22.16
N ASP A 62 -14.39 -22.28 -22.44
CA ASP A 62 -15.67 -22.42 -21.72
C ASP A 62 -15.45 -22.78 -20.23
N ALA A 63 -14.50 -23.67 -19.93
CA ALA A 63 -14.20 -24.06 -18.55
C ALA A 63 -13.57 -22.91 -17.76
N VAL A 64 -12.70 -22.12 -18.40
CA VAL A 64 -12.09 -20.93 -17.79
C VAL A 64 -13.16 -19.87 -17.54
N ALA A 65 -14.04 -19.58 -18.50
CA ALA A 65 -15.14 -18.62 -18.35
C ALA A 65 -16.14 -19.05 -17.25
N ALA A 66 -16.47 -20.35 -17.17
CA ALA A 66 -17.31 -20.87 -16.09
C ALA A 66 -16.66 -20.69 -14.71
N PHE A 67 -15.36 -20.95 -14.59
CA PHE A 67 -14.62 -20.73 -13.34
C PHE A 67 -14.55 -19.25 -12.98
N GLN A 68 -14.24 -18.37 -13.93
CA GLN A 68 -14.23 -16.91 -13.72
C GLN A 68 -15.60 -16.40 -13.25
N SER A 69 -16.68 -16.90 -13.83
CA SER A 69 -18.05 -16.55 -13.38
C SER A 69 -18.33 -17.06 -11.97
N ALA A 70 -17.92 -18.27 -11.64
CA ALA A 70 -18.15 -18.87 -10.32
C ALA A 70 -17.44 -18.13 -9.18
N ILE A 71 -16.30 -17.46 -9.43
CA ILE A 71 -15.58 -16.67 -8.41
C ILE A 71 -16.13 -15.25 -8.25
N GLY A 72 -17.06 -14.81 -9.08
CA GLY A 72 -17.66 -13.47 -9.06
C GLY A 72 -18.09 -13.00 -7.67
N PRO A 73 -18.84 -13.80 -6.87
CA PRO A 73 -19.20 -13.42 -5.49
C PRO A 73 -18.00 -13.14 -4.59
N ILE A 74 -16.89 -13.88 -4.72
CA ILE A 74 -15.66 -13.63 -3.95
C ILE A 74 -15.06 -12.28 -4.34
N GLN A 75 -14.98 -12.00 -5.64
CA GLN A 75 -14.45 -10.72 -6.15
C GLN A 75 -15.29 -9.54 -5.68
N ASN A 76 -16.62 -9.66 -5.71
CA ASN A 76 -17.52 -8.62 -5.25
C ASN A 76 -17.27 -8.26 -3.79
N VAL A 77 -17.16 -9.24 -2.90
CA VAL A 77 -16.96 -9.00 -1.47
C VAL A 77 -15.54 -8.49 -1.17
N THR A 78 -14.52 -8.98 -1.87
CA THR A 78 -13.11 -8.66 -1.56
C THR A 78 -12.64 -7.35 -2.19
N PHE A 79 -13.14 -6.98 -3.39
CA PHE A 79 -12.66 -5.80 -4.12
C PHE A 79 -13.75 -4.73 -4.30
N ASN A 80 -14.94 -5.13 -4.73
CA ASN A 80 -15.99 -4.16 -5.05
C ASN A 80 -16.63 -3.53 -3.80
N LEU A 81 -16.36 -4.05 -2.60
CA LEU A 81 -16.74 -3.46 -1.32
C LEU A 81 -15.55 -2.88 -0.53
N ILE A 82 -14.43 -2.60 -1.19
CA ILE A 82 -13.21 -2.16 -0.49
C ILE A 82 -13.38 -0.83 0.25
N ALA A 83 -14.15 0.13 -0.28
CA ALA A 83 -14.41 1.39 0.41
C ALA A 83 -15.18 1.16 1.71
N VAL A 84 -16.12 0.21 1.75
CA VAL A 84 -16.86 -0.19 2.96
C VAL A 84 -15.89 -0.69 4.04
N MET A 85 -14.95 -1.57 3.68
CA MET A 85 -13.94 -2.08 4.61
C MET A 85 -13.04 -0.98 5.15
N VAL A 86 -12.59 -0.07 4.27
CA VAL A 86 -11.74 1.07 4.64
C VAL A 86 -12.47 2.02 5.59
N VAL A 87 -13.72 2.34 5.31
CA VAL A 87 -14.57 3.20 6.16
C VAL A 87 -14.75 2.62 7.56
N LEU A 88 -15.12 1.33 7.63
CA LEU A 88 -15.21 0.61 8.91
C LEU A 88 -13.90 0.61 9.66
N GLY A 89 -12.79 0.31 8.97
CA GLY A 89 -11.46 0.26 9.54
C GLY A 89 -10.99 1.61 10.10
N ILE A 90 -11.24 2.72 9.39
CA ILE A 90 -10.91 4.08 9.89
C ILE A 90 -11.75 4.43 11.10
N GLY A 91 -13.07 4.22 11.04
CA GLY A 91 -13.97 4.49 12.16
C GLY A 91 -13.58 3.70 13.41
N TYR A 92 -13.23 2.42 13.23
CA TYR A 92 -12.73 1.55 14.30
C TYR A 92 -11.39 2.05 14.88
N SER A 93 -10.40 2.29 14.04
CA SER A 93 -9.04 2.68 14.47
C SER A 93 -9.04 4.05 15.17
N LEU A 94 -9.76 5.04 14.63
CA LEU A 94 -9.91 6.35 15.28
C LEU A 94 -10.72 6.27 16.56
N GLY A 95 -11.79 5.46 16.60
CA GLY A 95 -12.58 5.21 17.81
C GLY A 95 -11.71 4.69 18.94
N LYS A 96 -10.89 3.66 18.64
CA LYS A 96 -9.92 3.09 19.57
C LYS A 96 -8.86 4.12 20.01
N HIS A 97 -8.34 4.93 19.08
CA HIS A 97 -7.35 5.96 19.39
C HIS A 97 -7.89 7.06 20.33
N TYR A 98 -9.20 7.32 20.26
CA TYR A 98 -9.88 8.31 21.10
C TYR A 98 -10.53 7.73 22.36
N GLU A 99 -10.32 6.44 22.63
CA GLU A 99 -10.93 5.74 23.77
C GLU A 99 -12.49 5.84 23.74
N LEU A 100 -13.05 5.85 22.53
CA LEU A 100 -14.49 5.76 22.30
C LEU A 100 -14.89 4.31 22.06
N ASN A 101 -16.18 4.01 22.04
CA ASN A 101 -16.65 2.70 21.63
C ASN A 101 -16.39 2.52 20.12
N GLU A 102 -15.43 1.65 19.77
CA GLU A 102 -14.92 1.46 18.43
C GLU A 102 -15.98 0.94 17.45
N ILE A 103 -16.90 0.12 17.95
CA ILE A 103 -17.98 -0.45 17.14
C ILE A 103 -18.97 0.64 16.72
N TYR A 104 -19.37 1.51 17.64
CA TYR A 104 -20.27 2.60 17.31
C TYR A 104 -19.64 3.62 16.37
N THR A 105 -18.37 3.95 16.55
CA THR A 105 -17.67 4.84 15.62
C THR A 105 -17.49 4.23 14.23
N ALA A 106 -17.23 2.93 14.15
CA ALA A 106 -17.12 2.21 12.87
C ALA A 106 -18.47 2.17 12.13
N ILE A 107 -19.55 1.76 12.82
CA ILE A 107 -20.90 1.67 12.23
C ILE A 107 -21.42 3.06 11.87
N CYS A 108 -21.17 4.07 12.72
CA CYS A 108 -21.56 5.45 12.47
C CYS A 108 -20.85 6.00 11.21
N SER A 109 -19.57 5.70 11.03
CA SER A 109 -18.79 6.07 9.84
C SER A 109 -19.36 5.39 8.59
N LEU A 110 -19.69 4.10 8.66
CA LEU A 110 -20.31 3.38 7.56
C LEU A 110 -21.68 3.98 7.21
N ALA A 111 -22.53 4.24 8.19
CA ALA A 111 -23.85 4.83 7.97
C ALA A 111 -23.73 6.22 7.31
N GLY A 112 -22.80 7.05 7.78
CA GLY A 112 -22.49 8.35 7.15
C GLY A 112 -22.01 8.22 5.70
N PHE A 113 -21.13 7.25 5.43
CA PHE A 113 -20.65 6.96 4.06
C PHE A 113 -21.79 6.51 3.14
N LEU A 114 -22.67 5.63 3.61
CA LEU A 114 -23.82 5.17 2.83
C LEU A 114 -24.84 6.29 2.57
N ILE A 115 -25.01 7.26 3.47
CA ILE A 115 -25.88 8.44 3.24
C ILE A 115 -25.35 9.29 2.07
N VAL A 116 -24.04 9.49 1.96
CA VAL A 116 -23.46 10.30 0.87
C VAL A 116 -23.25 9.53 -0.42
N THR A 117 -23.40 8.20 -0.38
CA THR A 117 -23.30 7.34 -1.56
C THR A 117 -24.62 7.37 -2.35
N PRO A 118 -24.59 7.57 -3.67
CA PRO A 118 -25.82 7.64 -4.46
C PRO A 118 -26.56 6.30 -4.46
N ILE A 119 -27.88 6.41 -4.32
CA ILE A 119 -28.80 5.28 -4.51
C ILE A 119 -29.18 5.23 -5.99
N VAL A 120 -29.12 4.06 -6.59
CA VAL A 120 -29.50 3.79 -7.97
C VAL A 120 -30.82 2.99 -8.01
N GLU A 121 -31.67 3.32 -8.99
CA GLU A 121 -32.90 2.57 -9.25
C GLU A 121 -32.53 1.30 -10.07
N LEU A 122 -33.01 0.16 -9.60
CA LEU A 122 -32.80 -1.14 -10.26
C LEU A 122 -33.87 -1.38 -11.33
N ALA A 123 -33.58 -2.25 -12.27
CA ALA A 123 -34.46 -2.56 -13.39
C ALA A 123 -35.84 -3.13 -12.98
N ASP A 124 -35.93 -3.69 -11.79
CA ASP A 124 -37.17 -4.21 -11.17
C ASP A 124 -37.93 -3.15 -10.36
N GLY A 125 -37.53 -1.88 -10.35
CA GLY A 125 -38.10 -0.78 -9.59
C GLY A 125 -37.63 -0.73 -8.15
N GLY A 126 -36.68 -1.58 -7.72
CA GLY A 126 -36.05 -1.51 -6.41
C GLY A 126 -34.95 -0.45 -6.34
N ASN A 127 -34.44 -0.20 -5.13
CA ASN A 127 -33.32 0.69 -4.91
C ASN A 127 -32.08 -0.10 -4.44
N GLY A 128 -30.90 0.33 -4.86
CA GLY A 128 -29.65 -0.30 -4.49
C GLY A 128 -28.47 0.65 -4.54
N PHE A 129 -27.30 0.15 -4.16
CA PHE A 129 -26.02 0.85 -4.37
C PHE A 129 -25.28 0.21 -5.54
N ALA A 130 -24.71 1.03 -6.41
CA ALA A 130 -23.80 0.53 -7.43
C ALA A 130 -22.50 0.03 -6.78
N LEU A 131 -22.03 -1.15 -7.16
CA LEU A 131 -20.76 -1.70 -6.62
C LEU A 131 -19.59 -0.74 -6.83
N ASN A 132 -19.55 -0.01 -7.94
CA ASN A 132 -18.52 0.99 -8.21
C ASN A 132 -18.48 2.10 -7.14
N ASP A 133 -19.63 2.49 -6.58
CA ASP A 133 -19.72 3.50 -5.53
C ASP A 133 -19.40 2.97 -4.13
N LEU A 134 -19.27 1.65 -3.98
CA LEU A 134 -18.81 0.99 -2.75
C LEU A 134 -17.35 0.49 -2.86
N GLY A 135 -16.77 0.59 -4.06
CA GLY A 135 -15.45 0.14 -4.43
C GLY A 135 -14.41 1.25 -4.50
N THR A 136 -13.52 1.11 -5.46
CA THR A 136 -12.29 1.93 -5.61
C THR A 136 -12.56 3.41 -5.85
N MET A 137 -13.61 3.75 -6.59
CA MET A 137 -13.96 5.14 -6.90
C MET A 137 -14.34 5.96 -5.67
N SER A 138 -14.77 5.29 -4.61
CA SER A 138 -15.26 5.94 -3.38
C SER A 138 -14.31 5.81 -2.19
N ILE A 139 -13.10 5.26 -2.37
CA ILE A 139 -12.14 5.09 -1.28
C ILE A 139 -11.81 6.44 -0.63
N PHE A 140 -11.48 7.47 -1.40
CA PHE A 140 -11.15 8.79 -0.86
C PHE A 140 -12.36 9.47 -0.20
N THR A 141 -13.54 9.34 -0.77
CA THR A 141 -14.79 9.79 -0.14
C THR A 141 -14.99 9.07 1.19
N GLY A 142 -14.82 7.74 1.21
CA GLY A 142 -14.89 6.93 2.40
C GLY A 142 -13.93 7.37 3.50
N ILE A 143 -12.67 7.63 3.14
CA ILE A 143 -11.65 8.15 4.08
C ILE A 143 -12.10 9.48 4.69
N ILE A 144 -12.52 10.45 3.86
CA ILE A 144 -12.93 11.79 4.32
C ILE A 144 -14.15 11.67 5.23
N ILE A 145 -15.16 10.93 4.83
CA ILE A 145 -16.39 10.76 5.62
C ILE A 145 -16.13 10.00 6.91
N ALA A 146 -15.35 8.94 6.91
CA ALA A 146 -15.05 8.19 8.13
C ALA A 146 -14.32 9.05 9.18
N ILE A 147 -13.34 9.85 8.73
CA ILE A 147 -12.65 10.81 9.60
C ILE A 147 -13.64 11.86 10.11
N LEU A 148 -14.44 12.45 9.24
CA LEU A 148 -15.44 13.47 9.61
C LEU A 148 -16.45 12.92 10.63
N CYS A 149 -17.03 11.76 10.37
CA CYS A 149 -17.99 11.11 11.25
C CYS A 149 -17.42 10.86 12.65
N THR A 150 -16.21 10.28 12.69
CA THR A 150 -15.55 9.98 13.98
C THR A 150 -15.18 11.25 14.73
N GLU A 151 -14.72 12.31 14.06
CA GLU A 151 -14.43 13.59 14.71
C GLU A 151 -15.66 14.28 15.26
N ILE A 152 -16.77 14.29 14.52
CA ILE A 152 -18.06 14.83 15.01
C ILE A 152 -18.53 14.03 16.22
N TYR A 153 -18.54 12.70 16.11
CA TYR A 153 -18.89 11.80 17.21
C TYR A 153 -18.06 12.11 18.46
N ARG A 154 -16.73 12.17 18.31
CA ARG A 154 -15.79 12.52 19.38
C ARG A 154 -16.10 13.87 20.02
N LEU A 155 -16.34 14.90 19.19
CA LEU A 155 -16.60 16.26 19.70
C LEU A 155 -17.89 16.30 20.54
N ILE A 156 -18.93 15.56 20.18
CA ILE A 156 -20.19 15.51 20.91
C ILE A 156 -20.01 14.79 22.24
N VAL A 157 -19.32 13.64 22.23
CA VAL A 157 -19.00 12.89 23.46
C VAL A 157 -18.11 13.74 24.38
N LYS A 158 -17.07 14.39 23.84
CA LYS A 158 -16.19 15.26 24.63
C LYS A 158 -16.89 16.46 25.25
N LYS A 159 -17.94 16.98 24.57
CA LYS A 159 -18.77 18.08 25.11
C LYS A 159 -19.85 17.59 26.09
N ASN A 160 -19.85 16.30 26.41
CA ASN A 160 -20.83 15.67 27.28
C ASN A 160 -22.27 15.83 26.80
N MET A 161 -22.50 15.99 25.49
CA MET A 161 -23.81 16.07 24.87
C MET A 161 -24.32 14.66 24.56
N VAL A 162 -24.51 13.86 25.61
CA VAL A 162 -24.83 12.42 25.52
C VAL A 162 -25.91 12.07 26.54
N ILE A 163 -26.60 10.93 26.35
CA ILE A 163 -27.55 10.42 27.31
C ILE A 163 -26.80 9.54 28.31
N HIS A 164 -26.75 9.94 29.57
CA HIS A 164 -26.16 9.15 30.63
C HIS A 164 -27.17 8.21 31.24
N MET A 165 -26.78 6.96 31.41
CA MET A 165 -27.56 5.94 32.11
C MET A 165 -27.00 5.77 33.53
N PRO A 166 -27.87 5.36 34.49
CA PRO A 166 -27.42 5.01 35.85
C PRO A 166 -26.39 3.85 35.82
N ASP A 167 -25.49 3.79 36.82
CA ASP A 167 -24.46 2.76 36.95
C ASP A 167 -25.03 1.32 37.07
N SER A 168 -26.31 1.16 37.39
CA SER A 168 -27.00 -0.12 37.46
C SER A 168 -27.31 -0.71 36.08
N VAL A 169 -27.16 0.06 35.00
CA VAL A 169 -27.44 -0.40 33.62
C VAL A 169 -26.21 -1.14 33.04
N PRO A 170 -26.41 -2.30 32.39
CA PRO A 170 -25.31 -3.02 31.75
C PRO A 170 -24.53 -2.11 30.76
N PRO A 171 -23.17 -2.20 30.71
CA PRO A 171 -22.32 -1.31 29.92
C PRO A 171 -22.74 -1.20 28.45
N MET A 172 -23.07 -2.32 27.80
CA MET A 172 -23.48 -2.34 26.39
C MET A 172 -24.75 -1.51 26.14
N VAL A 173 -25.70 -1.53 27.09
CA VAL A 173 -26.93 -0.73 27.00
C VAL A 173 -26.63 0.73 27.24
N ALA A 174 -25.80 1.04 28.24
CA ALA A 174 -25.38 2.40 28.54
C ALA A 174 -24.65 3.05 27.34
N ASP A 175 -23.74 2.31 26.68
CA ASP A 175 -23.04 2.74 25.46
C ASP A 175 -24.01 3.00 24.30
N SER A 176 -25.06 2.18 24.16
CA SER A 176 -26.09 2.38 23.13
C SER A 176 -26.79 3.73 23.30
N PHE A 177 -27.22 4.05 24.51
CA PHE A 177 -27.89 5.33 24.79
C PHE A 177 -26.93 6.52 24.70
N LEU A 178 -25.69 6.38 25.16
CA LEU A 178 -24.66 7.38 25.00
C LEU A 178 -24.46 7.76 23.52
N SER A 179 -24.55 6.76 22.64
CA SER A 179 -24.29 6.94 21.20
C SER A 179 -25.45 7.59 20.43
N VAL A 180 -26.66 7.65 20.97
CA VAL A 180 -27.87 8.13 20.25
C VAL A 180 -27.68 9.55 19.71
N ILE A 181 -27.31 10.52 20.55
CA ILE A 181 -27.12 11.91 20.14
C ILE A 181 -25.92 12.07 19.17
N PRO A 182 -24.72 11.52 19.47
CA PRO A 182 -23.61 11.56 18.53
C PRO A 182 -23.95 11.01 17.15
N VAL A 183 -24.58 9.84 17.08
CA VAL A 183 -25.00 9.22 15.82
C VAL A 183 -26.02 10.10 15.08
N ALA A 184 -27.05 10.58 15.76
CA ALA A 184 -28.05 11.43 15.13
C ALA A 184 -27.45 12.69 14.49
N VAL A 185 -26.55 13.37 15.18
CA VAL A 185 -25.85 14.56 14.62
C VAL A 185 -24.96 14.20 13.44
N VAL A 186 -24.20 13.12 13.51
CA VAL A 186 -23.36 12.66 12.39
C VAL A 186 -24.22 12.38 11.16
N LEU A 187 -25.31 11.63 11.30
CA LEU A 187 -26.18 11.29 10.17
C LEU A 187 -26.84 12.52 9.57
N LEU A 188 -27.29 13.49 10.40
CA LEU A 188 -27.86 14.76 9.92
C LEU A 188 -26.81 15.60 9.16
N VAL A 189 -25.55 15.63 9.60
CA VAL A 189 -24.48 16.33 8.89
C VAL A 189 -24.19 15.64 7.55
N CYS A 190 -24.09 14.31 7.51
CA CYS A 190 -23.89 13.57 6.27
C CYS A 190 -25.07 13.77 5.29
N PHE A 191 -26.31 13.77 5.79
CA PHE A 191 -27.48 14.09 4.99
C PHE A 191 -27.43 15.51 4.42
N ALA A 192 -27.02 16.50 5.21
CA ALA A 192 -26.87 17.88 4.74
C ALA A 192 -25.79 17.98 3.65
N ILE A 193 -24.68 17.27 3.80
CA ILE A 193 -23.61 17.18 2.77
C ILE A 193 -24.17 16.59 1.48
N GLN A 194 -24.84 15.44 1.55
CA GLN A 194 -25.46 14.79 0.39
C GLN A 194 -26.45 15.71 -0.31
N PHE A 195 -27.35 16.38 0.44
CA PHE A 195 -28.33 17.30 -0.08
C PHE A 195 -27.71 18.51 -0.79
N LEU A 196 -26.60 19.05 -0.25
CA LEU A 196 -25.87 20.15 -0.87
C LEU A 196 -25.20 19.72 -2.17
N PHE A 197 -24.50 18.58 -2.17
CA PHE A 197 -23.82 18.09 -3.37
C PHE A 197 -24.77 17.67 -4.48
N ALA A 198 -25.96 17.18 -4.16
CA ALA A 198 -27.01 16.88 -5.15
C ALA A 198 -27.43 18.10 -5.99
N LYS A 199 -27.24 19.33 -5.47
CA LYS A 199 -27.51 20.59 -6.17
C LYS A 199 -26.33 21.15 -6.96
N THR A 200 -25.15 20.55 -6.87
CA THR A 200 -23.96 20.97 -7.60
C THR A 200 -23.86 20.31 -8.97
N SER A 201 -23.01 20.83 -9.83
CA SER A 201 -22.66 20.20 -11.13
C SER A 201 -22.00 18.82 -11.01
N PHE A 202 -21.55 18.46 -9.83
CA PHE A 202 -20.97 17.14 -9.55
C PHE A 202 -22.02 16.07 -9.25
N GLY A 203 -23.24 16.47 -8.89
CA GLY A 203 -24.37 15.59 -8.55
C GLY A 203 -24.20 14.81 -7.26
N THR A 204 -23.01 14.42 -6.88
CA THR A 204 -22.69 13.62 -5.68
C THR A 204 -21.37 14.07 -5.06
N LEU A 205 -21.20 13.79 -3.74
CA LEU A 205 -19.92 13.97 -3.06
C LEU A 205 -18.84 13.06 -3.68
N ASN A 206 -19.17 11.83 -4.04
CA ASN A 206 -18.25 10.90 -4.71
C ASN A 206 -17.69 11.49 -5.99
N GLY A 207 -18.55 12.04 -6.86
CA GLY A 207 -18.12 12.68 -8.11
C GLY A 207 -17.20 13.88 -7.90
N PHE A 208 -17.46 14.68 -6.87
CA PHE A 208 -16.59 15.80 -6.49
C PHE A 208 -15.22 15.32 -5.99
N VAL A 209 -15.21 14.42 -5.00
CA VAL A 209 -13.97 13.92 -4.40
C VAL A 209 -13.12 13.18 -5.43
N TYR A 210 -13.73 12.36 -6.27
CA TYR A 210 -13.02 11.66 -7.35
C TYR A 210 -12.31 12.65 -8.29
N LYS A 211 -13.06 13.60 -8.86
CA LYS A 211 -12.52 14.54 -9.86
C LYS A 211 -11.56 15.57 -9.28
N MET A 212 -11.85 16.11 -8.10
CA MET A 212 -11.13 17.26 -7.54
C MET A 212 -10.02 16.87 -6.55
N ILE A 213 -10.08 15.68 -5.96
CA ILE A 213 -9.12 15.23 -4.95
C ILE A 213 -8.37 13.99 -5.43
N GLN A 214 -9.09 12.90 -5.73
CA GLN A 214 -8.45 11.62 -6.04
C GLN A 214 -7.59 11.70 -7.30
N VAL A 215 -8.14 12.16 -8.43
CA VAL A 215 -7.41 12.22 -9.69
C VAL A 215 -6.16 13.12 -9.63
N PRO A 216 -6.19 14.36 -9.09
CA PRO A 216 -4.98 15.19 -8.96
C PRO A 216 -3.93 14.57 -8.01
N ILE A 217 -4.33 14.10 -6.84
CA ILE A 217 -3.41 13.50 -5.87
C ILE A 217 -2.74 12.25 -6.47
N SER A 218 -3.52 11.41 -7.14
CA SER A 218 -2.99 10.22 -7.79
C SER A 218 -1.98 10.56 -8.88
N LYS A 219 -2.27 11.55 -9.74
CA LYS A 219 -1.34 11.98 -10.79
C LYS A 219 0.00 12.49 -10.25
N ILE A 220 -0.01 13.19 -9.12
CA ILE A 220 1.21 13.69 -8.49
C ILE A 220 1.94 12.55 -7.78
N GLY A 221 1.23 11.80 -6.92
CA GLY A 221 1.80 10.77 -6.05
C GLY A 221 2.34 9.56 -6.80
N THR A 222 1.72 9.21 -7.95
CA THR A 222 2.15 8.09 -8.80
C THR A 222 2.94 8.54 -10.04
N SER A 223 3.49 9.76 -10.03
CA SER A 223 4.42 10.17 -11.09
C SER A 223 5.76 9.43 -10.94
N PHE A 224 6.41 9.15 -12.09
CA PHE A 224 7.70 8.47 -12.11
C PHE A 224 8.76 9.13 -11.20
N PRO A 225 8.99 10.48 -11.25
CA PRO A 225 9.94 11.13 -10.36
C PRO A 225 9.56 11.04 -8.87
N ALA A 226 8.27 11.16 -8.54
CA ALA A 226 7.81 11.08 -7.16
C ALA A 226 8.03 9.68 -6.60
N THR A 227 7.78 8.63 -7.39
CA THR A 227 8.01 7.23 -6.98
C THR A 227 9.49 6.96 -6.73
N MET A 228 10.39 7.42 -7.63
CA MET A 228 11.83 7.31 -7.45
C MET A 228 12.31 8.02 -6.18
N LEU A 229 11.86 9.25 -5.96
CA LEU A 229 12.21 10.04 -4.77
C LEU A 229 11.72 9.36 -3.49
N ALA A 230 10.51 8.85 -3.49
CA ALA A 230 9.94 8.14 -2.35
C ALA A 230 10.74 6.88 -2.00
N GLY A 231 11.11 6.07 -2.99
CA GLY A 231 11.98 4.91 -2.79
C GLY A 231 13.37 5.29 -2.24
N ALA A 232 13.96 6.35 -2.78
CA ALA A 232 15.22 6.89 -2.26
C ALA A 232 15.11 7.37 -0.82
N LEU A 233 14.00 8.03 -0.46
CA LEU A 233 13.72 8.43 0.93
C LEU A 233 13.53 7.22 1.86
N CYS A 234 12.84 6.17 1.43
CA CYS A 234 12.75 4.92 2.19
C CYS A 234 14.15 4.37 2.50
N ASN A 235 15.02 4.29 1.51
CA ASN A 235 16.37 3.77 1.69
C ASN A 235 17.26 4.72 2.50
N LEU A 236 17.04 6.03 2.41
CA LEU A 236 17.72 7.01 3.27
C LEU A 236 17.36 6.80 4.75
N PHE A 237 16.11 6.54 5.08
CA PHE A 237 15.72 6.19 6.45
C PHE A 237 16.34 4.87 6.91
N TRP A 238 16.37 3.85 6.07
CA TRP A 238 17.07 2.60 6.36
C TRP A 238 18.56 2.79 6.60
N PHE A 239 19.22 3.70 5.86
CA PHE A 239 20.61 4.05 6.11
C PHE A 239 20.83 4.56 7.54
N PHE A 240 19.86 5.28 8.12
CA PHE A 240 19.90 5.73 9.52
C PHE A 240 19.36 4.68 10.52
N GLY A 241 19.08 3.46 10.10
CA GLY A 241 18.53 2.41 10.97
C GLY A 241 17.04 2.55 11.29
N LEU A 242 16.34 3.38 10.55
CA LEU A 242 14.90 3.59 10.68
C LEU A 242 14.17 2.77 9.60
N HIS A 243 13.03 2.18 9.95
CA HIS A 243 12.25 1.41 8.99
C HIS A 243 11.58 2.33 7.96
N GLY A 244 12.32 2.66 6.87
CA GLY A 244 11.92 3.65 5.87
C GLY A 244 10.58 3.39 5.24
N ASN A 245 10.28 2.13 4.90
CA ASN A 245 9.00 1.76 4.31
C ASN A 245 7.82 2.04 5.24
N SER A 246 7.98 1.84 6.55
CA SER A 246 6.91 2.17 7.51
C SER A 246 6.67 3.67 7.60
N ILE A 247 7.74 4.48 7.52
CA ILE A 247 7.66 5.93 7.68
C ILE A 247 7.15 6.62 6.40
N VAL A 248 7.72 6.28 5.25
CA VAL A 248 7.44 6.96 3.98
C VAL A 248 6.29 6.28 3.25
N TYR A 249 6.43 4.97 3.00
CA TYR A 249 5.48 4.24 2.16
C TYR A 249 4.17 3.97 2.91
N ASN A 250 4.20 3.18 3.99
CA ASN A 250 3.00 2.73 4.67
C ASN A 250 2.18 3.87 5.27
N SER A 251 2.84 4.94 5.75
CA SER A 251 2.14 6.05 6.40
C SER A 251 1.55 7.08 5.43
N VAL A 252 2.12 7.24 4.22
CA VAL A 252 1.75 8.34 3.31
C VAL A 252 1.32 7.84 1.94
N LEU A 253 2.10 6.96 1.32
CA LEU A 253 1.93 6.62 -0.09
C LEU A 253 1.03 5.40 -0.33
N SER A 254 0.99 4.46 0.62
CA SER A 254 0.23 3.21 0.47
C SER A 254 -1.24 3.44 0.10
N PRO A 255 -2.00 4.37 0.71
CA PRO A 255 -3.38 4.62 0.31
C PRO A 255 -3.52 5.03 -1.16
N ILE A 256 -2.58 5.84 -1.67
CA ILE A 256 -2.59 6.33 -3.05
C ILE A 256 -2.26 5.19 -4.02
N PHE A 257 -1.15 4.50 -3.78
CA PHE A 257 -0.72 3.39 -4.63
C PHE A 257 -1.72 2.23 -4.63
N LYS A 258 -2.32 1.93 -3.47
CA LYS A 258 -3.34 0.90 -3.34
C LYS A 258 -4.58 1.22 -4.17
N THR A 259 -5.01 2.48 -4.19
CA THR A 259 -6.13 2.90 -5.03
C THR A 259 -5.84 2.65 -6.50
N MET A 260 -4.62 2.98 -6.99
CA MET A 260 -4.23 2.71 -8.38
C MET A 260 -4.18 1.21 -8.69
N SER A 261 -3.70 0.38 -7.74
CA SER A 261 -3.75 -1.08 -7.85
C SER A 261 -5.18 -1.59 -8.03
N LEU A 262 -6.11 -1.08 -7.23
CA LEU A 262 -7.50 -1.48 -7.28
C LEU A 262 -8.21 -1.01 -8.57
N GLU A 263 -7.87 0.17 -9.09
CA GLU A 263 -8.35 0.63 -10.41
C GLU A 263 -7.83 -0.28 -11.54
N ASN A 264 -6.55 -0.68 -11.49
CA ASN A 264 -5.99 -1.66 -12.43
C ASN A 264 -6.70 -3.02 -12.30
N LEU A 265 -6.97 -3.46 -11.08
CA LEU A 265 -7.64 -4.72 -10.83
C LEU A 265 -9.06 -4.73 -11.40
N ALA A 266 -9.80 -3.63 -11.20
CA ALA A 266 -11.15 -3.47 -11.77
C ALA A 266 -11.11 -3.51 -13.32
N ALA A 267 -10.13 -2.83 -13.94
CA ALA A 267 -9.94 -2.87 -15.39
C ALA A 267 -9.56 -4.28 -15.88
N PHE A 268 -8.68 -4.97 -15.14
CA PHE A 268 -8.29 -6.34 -15.44
C PHE A 268 -9.49 -7.32 -15.39
N GLN A 269 -10.31 -7.22 -14.34
CA GLN A 269 -11.54 -8.00 -14.19
C GLN A 269 -12.56 -7.75 -15.32
N ALA A 270 -12.63 -6.50 -15.78
CA ALA A 270 -13.50 -6.09 -16.87
C ALA A 270 -12.92 -6.35 -18.27
N HIS A 271 -11.75 -7.00 -18.36
CA HIS A 271 -10.99 -7.21 -19.62
C HIS A 271 -10.74 -5.92 -20.41
N GLN A 272 -10.52 -4.81 -19.67
CA GLN A 272 -10.20 -3.50 -20.22
C GLN A 272 -8.69 -3.23 -20.17
N SER A 273 -8.25 -2.21 -20.88
CA SER A 273 -6.85 -1.74 -20.81
C SER A 273 -6.49 -1.26 -19.40
N ILE A 274 -5.33 -1.69 -18.91
CA ILE A 274 -4.82 -1.32 -17.58
C ILE A 274 -4.45 0.16 -17.56
N PRO A 275 -5.05 0.99 -16.68
CA PRO A 275 -4.88 2.45 -16.75
C PRO A 275 -3.57 2.98 -16.13
N HIS A 276 -2.98 2.27 -15.16
CA HIS A 276 -1.85 2.78 -14.40
C HIS A 276 -0.61 1.88 -14.50
N ILE A 277 0.55 2.48 -14.79
CA ILE A 277 1.84 1.77 -14.70
C ILE A 277 2.28 1.71 -13.24
N ILE A 278 2.23 2.84 -12.53
CA ILE A 278 2.71 2.96 -11.15
C ILE A 278 1.55 2.67 -10.20
N THR A 279 1.67 1.56 -9.50
CA THR A 279 0.72 1.02 -8.51
C THR A 279 1.49 0.53 -7.28
N GLU A 280 0.80 -0.03 -6.29
CA GLU A 280 1.44 -0.68 -5.15
C GLU A 280 2.34 -1.83 -5.60
N GLU A 281 1.86 -2.72 -6.48
CA GLU A 281 2.62 -3.84 -7.02
C GLU A 281 3.83 -3.36 -7.82
N PHE A 282 3.69 -2.28 -8.61
CA PHE A 282 4.82 -1.69 -9.30
C PHE A 282 5.88 -1.19 -8.30
N ALA A 283 5.48 -0.42 -7.30
CA ALA A 283 6.39 0.11 -6.29
C ALA A 283 7.15 -1.01 -5.57
N TRP A 284 6.45 -2.06 -5.14
CA TRP A 284 7.03 -3.17 -4.40
C TRP A 284 7.89 -4.10 -5.26
N TYR A 285 7.48 -4.41 -6.49
CA TYR A 285 8.11 -5.48 -7.30
C TYR A 285 8.92 -4.97 -8.49
N PHE A 286 8.85 -3.67 -8.80
CA PHE A 286 9.62 -3.05 -9.88
C PHE A 286 10.24 -1.71 -9.46
N GLY A 287 9.66 -1.02 -8.47
CA GLY A 287 10.05 0.32 -8.05
C GLY A 287 11.16 0.40 -7.00
N GLY A 288 11.67 -0.74 -6.52
CA GLY A 288 12.78 -0.76 -5.56
C GLY A 288 12.41 -0.51 -4.10
N PHE A 289 11.11 -0.58 -3.74
CA PHE A 289 10.66 -0.44 -2.34
C PHE A 289 10.82 -1.74 -1.54
N ASN A 290 10.90 -2.87 -2.20
CA ASN A 290 11.10 -4.16 -1.55
C ASN A 290 12.58 -4.39 -1.23
N GLY A 291 12.87 -4.99 -0.09
CA GLY A 291 14.21 -5.36 0.35
C GLY A 291 14.99 -6.27 -0.60
N SER A 292 14.28 -7.03 -1.44
CA SER A 292 14.89 -7.89 -2.47
C SER A 292 15.82 -7.12 -3.42
N PHE A 293 15.53 -5.86 -3.75
CA PHE A 293 16.35 -5.04 -4.63
C PHE A 293 17.72 -4.68 -4.03
N ILE A 294 17.90 -4.88 -2.74
CA ILE A 294 19.17 -4.74 -2.02
C ILE A 294 19.74 -6.12 -1.71
N ALA A 295 18.92 -7.04 -1.23
CA ALA A 295 19.34 -8.37 -0.78
C ALA A 295 19.92 -9.21 -1.92
N TYR A 296 19.22 -9.37 -3.04
CA TYR A 296 19.68 -10.19 -4.16
C TYR A 296 21.03 -9.71 -4.73
N PRO A 297 21.22 -8.41 -5.06
CA PRO A 297 22.51 -7.93 -5.54
C PRO A 297 23.67 -8.18 -4.58
N ILE A 298 23.48 -7.93 -3.28
CA ILE A 298 24.52 -8.13 -2.27
C ILE A 298 24.83 -9.60 -2.13
N LEU A 299 23.84 -10.48 -2.01
CA LEU A 299 24.04 -11.93 -1.89
C LEU A 299 24.73 -12.51 -3.13
N ILE A 300 24.30 -12.11 -4.33
CA ILE A 300 24.96 -12.52 -5.58
C ILE A 300 26.43 -12.06 -5.58
N CYS A 301 26.70 -10.82 -5.20
CA CYS A 301 28.07 -10.32 -5.12
C CYS A 301 28.91 -11.10 -4.11
N ILE A 302 28.37 -11.40 -2.91
CA ILE A 302 29.08 -12.16 -1.88
C ILE A 302 29.45 -13.55 -2.41
N PHE A 303 28.51 -14.29 -2.96
CA PHE A 303 28.73 -15.68 -3.36
C PHE A 303 29.52 -15.82 -4.66
N LEU A 304 29.43 -14.88 -5.60
CA LEU A 304 30.16 -14.97 -6.86
C LEU A 304 31.53 -14.30 -6.81
N PHE A 305 31.67 -13.15 -6.15
CA PHE A 305 32.88 -12.33 -6.26
C PHE A 305 33.66 -12.16 -4.96
N PHE A 306 33.02 -12.28 -3.78
CA PHE A 306 33.65 -12.00 -2.48
C PHE A 306 33.61 -13.18 -1.50
N ARG A 307 33.41 -14.39 -2.00
CA ARG A 307 33.32 -15.61 -1.17
C ARG A 307 34.53 -15.89 -0.30
N ASN A 308 35.71 -15.33 -0.66
CA ASN A 308 36.91 -15.49 0.10
C ASN A 308 36.92 -14.69 1.41
N LYS A 309 36.08 -13.67 1.55
CA LYS A 309 35.92 -12.91 2.79
C LYS A 309 34.95 -13.68 3.71
N LYS A 310 35.53 -14.42 4.68
CA LYS A 310 34.78 -15.34 5.56
C LYS A 310 33.63 -14.67 6.26
N GLU A 311 33.80 -13.44 6.78
CA GLU A 311 32.76 -12.67 7.46
C GLU A 311 31.55 -12.41 6.55
N TRP A 312 31.78 -11.96 5.31
CA TRP A 312 30.73 -11.70 4.34
C TRP A 312 30.03 -12.99 3.91
N LYS A 313 30.81 -14.07 3.71
CA LYS A 313 30.28 -15.38 3.35
C LYS A 313 29.35 -15.92 4.45
N ASN A 314 29.80 -15.92 5.72
CA ASN A 314 29.01 -16.41 6.85
C ASN A 314 27.68 -15.61 6.97
N LEU A 315 27.75 -14.28 6.83
CA LEU A 315 26.55 -13.46 6.82
C LEU A 315 25.63 -13.80 5.64
N GLY A 316 26.23 -13.98 4.44
CA GLY A 316 25.47 -14.36 3.24
C GLY A 316 24.73 -15.69 3.41
N GLU A 317 25.35 -16.67 4.05
CA GLU A 317 24.73 -17.97 4.34
C GLU A 317 23.50 -17.82 5.28
N VAL A 318 23.60 -16.99 6.31
CA VAL A 318 22.48 -16.70 7.23
C VAL A 318 21.37 -15.90 6.53
N ALA A 319 21.77 -14.95 5.67
CA ALA A 319 20.83 -14.05 5.01
C ALA A 319 20.22 -14.62 3.72
N LEU A 320 20.70 -15.77 3.21
CA LEU A 320 20.29 -16.31 1.92
C LEU A 320 18.79 -16.62 1.87
N ILE A 321 18.31 -17.47 2.76
CA ILE A 321 16.91 -17.87 2.78
C ILE A 321 16.00 -16.67 3.08
N PRO A 322 16.20 -15.89 4.16
CA PRO A 322 15.43 -14.66 4.38
C PRO A 322 15.45 -13.73 3.17
N GLY A 323 16.62 -13.51 2.55
CA GLY A 323 16.78 -12.61 1.41
C GLY A 323 16.01 -13.05 0.17
N ILE A 324 15.91 -14.35 -0.12
CA ILE A 324 15.06 -14.89 -1.20
C ILE A 324 13.59 -14.50 -0.98
N PHE A 325 13.13 -14.50 0.27
CA PHE A 325 11.77 -14.12 0.65
C PHE A 325 11.63 -12.64 1.00
N SER A 326 12.51 -11.80 0.49
CA SER A 326 12.45 -10.33 0.65
C SER A 326 12.73 -9.81 2.07
N ILE A 327 13.08 -10.68 3.01
CA ILE A 327 13.46 -10.34 4.38
C ILE A 327 14.96 -9.98 4.38
N TYR A 328 15.27 -8.70 4.36
CA TYR A 328 16.65 -8.21 4.17
C TYR A 328 17.27 -7.60 5.42
N GLU A 329 16.57 -7.62 6.54
CA GLU A 329 17.05 -7.17 7.84
C GLU A 329 18.40 -7.79 8.24
N PRO A 330 18.65 -9.12 8.01
CA PRO A 330 19.97 -9.68 8.29
C PRO A 330 21.10 -9.01 7.51
N ILE A 331 20.81 -8.52 6.28
CA ILE A 331 21.77 -7.78 5.47
C ILE A 331 21.89 -6.33 5.99
N VAL A 332 20.77 -5.68 6.30
CA VAL A 332 20.80 -4.28 6.79
C VAL A 332 21.58 -4.15 8.08
N PHE A 333 21.38 -5.05 9.02
CA PHE A 333 21.98 -5.01 10.36
C PHE A 333 23.30 -5.80 10.47
N GLY A 334 23.47 -6.84 9.69
CA GLY A 334 24.66 -7.69 9.73
C GLY A 334 25.75 -7.28 8.75
N PHE A 335 25.40 -6.70 7.61
CA PHE A 335 26.34 -6.10 6.67
C PHE A 335 26.52 -4.61 7.01
N PRO A 336 27.68 -3.99 6.78
CA PRO A 336 27.92 -2.59 7.13
C PRO A 336 27.18 -1.62 6.20
N LEU A 337 25.84 -1.75 6.09
CA LEU A 337 25.00 -0.85 5.29
C LEU A 337 24.67 0.43 6.03
N MET A 338 24.30 0.29 7.32
CA MET A 338 23.88 1.43 8.12
C MET A 338 25.08 2.36 8.38
N LEU A 339 24.82 3.64 8.23
CA LEU A 339 25.79 4.73 8.48
C LEU A 339 27.11 4.59 7.71
N ASN A 340 27.17 3.73 6.68
CA ASN A 340 28.32 3.60 5.81
C ASN A 340 28.17 4.49 4.57
N PRO A 341 28.89 5.62 4.51
CA PRO A 341 28.70 6.61 3.44
C PRO A 341 28.99 6.07 2.03
N MET A 342 29.86 5.06 1.93
CA MET A 342 30.18 4.43 0.64
C MET A 342 28.97 3.67 0.09
N LEU A 343 28.18 3.04 0.97
CA LEU A 343 27.01 2.26 0.59
C LEU A 343 25.71 3.08 0.53
N LEU A 344 25.71 4.33 1.01
CA LEU A 344 24.58 5.25 0.85
C LEU A 344 24.25 5.48 -0.63
N ILE A 345 25.27 5.63 -1.47
CA ILE A 345 25.09 5.91 -2.89
C ILE A 345 24.32 4.78 -3.60
N PRO A 346 24.74 3.49 -3.55
CA PRO A 346 23.96 2.43 -4.18
C PRO A 346 22.60 2.23 -3.52
N MET A 347 22.45 2.48 -2.22
CA MET A 347 21.11 2.45 -1.56
C MET A 347 20.17 3.47 -2.18
N LEU A 348 20.60 4.71 -2.39
CA LEU A 348 19.76 5.75 -3.00
C LEU A 348 19.51 5.53 -4.50
N LEU A 349 20.47 4.95 -5.21
CA LEU A 349 20.35 4.66 -6.64
C LEU A 349 19.51 3.40 -6.93
N THR A 350 19.39 2.47 -6.00
CA THR A 350 18.62 1.24 -6.19
C THR A 350 17.19 1.51 -6.64
N PRO A 351 16.38 2.35 -5.98
CA PRO A 351 15.02 2.66 -6.46
C PRO A 351 15.00 3.39 -7.80
N ALA A 352 15.99 4.24 -8.06
CA ALA A 352 16.08 4.94 -9.33
C ALA A 352 16.29 3.99 -10.51
N VAL A 353 17.23 3.05 -10.37
CA VAL A 353 17.55 2.05 -11.41
C VAL A 353 16.38 1.08 -11.58
N SER A 354 15.86 0.50 -10.50
CA SER A 354 14.77 -0.47 -10.58
C SER A 354 13.48 0.13 -11.15
N CYS A 355 13.09 1.31 -10.65
CA CYS A 355 11.92 2.04 -11.12
C CYS A 355 12.06 2.42 -12.60
N ALA A 356 13.26 2.88 -13.04
CA ALA A 356 13.49 3.22 -14.45
C ALA A 356 13.35 1.99 -15.36
N ILE A 357 13.96 0.86 -15.00
CA ILE A 357 13.84 -0.36 -15.78
C ILE A 357 12.38 -0.81 -15.84
N GLY A 358 11.71 -0.98 -14.70
CA GLY A 358 10.32 -1.40 -14.67
C GLY A 358 9.40 -0.47 -15.47
N TYR A 359 9.54 0.84 -15.27
CA TYR A 359 8.72 1.83 -15.96
C TYR A 359 8.93 1.83 -17.47
N ILE A 360 10.18 1.80 -17.94
CA ILE A 360 10.50 1.79 -19.39
C ILE A 360 9.90 0.57 -20.06
N PHE A 361 10.07 -0.62 -19.48
CA PHE A 361 9.54 -1.85 -20.08
C PHE A 361 8.01 -1.88 -20.13
N MET A 362 7.32 -1.32 -19.11
CA MET A 362 5.87 -1.22 -19.09
C MET A 362 5.36 -0.11 -20.00
N TYR A 363 6.02 1.05 -20.03
CA TYR A 363 5.66 2.19 -20.88
C TYR A 363 5.79 1.87 -22.37
N THR A 364 6.83 1.11 -22.75
CA THR A 364 7.03 0.68 -24.15
C THR A 364 6.13 -0.48 -24.56
N GLY A 365 5.35 -1.06 -23.65
CA GLY A 365 4.48 -2.20 -23.92
C GLY A 365 5.21 -3.54 -24.06
N ILE A 366 6.54 -3.61 -23.83
CA ILE A 366 7.30 -4.88 -23.84
C ILE A 366 6.84 -5.77 -22.68
N CYS A 367 6.56 -5.17 -21.52
CA CYS A 367 5.94 -5.82 -20.37
C CYS A 367 4.59 -5.16 -20.10
N PRO A 368 3.50 -5.91 -19.88
CA PRO A 368 2.24 -5.31 -19.50
C PRO A 368 2.38 -4.69 -18.09
N PRO A 369 1.63 -3.62 -17.77
CA PRO A 369 1.56 -3.07 -16.42
C PRO A 369 1.05 -4.09 -15.40
N CYS A 370 1.30 -3.84 -14.10
CA CYS A 370 0.75 -4.66 -13.03
C CYS A 370 -0.79 -4.63 -13.05
N THR A 371 -1.40 -5.80 -12.94
CA THR A 371 -2.86 -5.97 -13.03
C THR A 371 -3.62 -5.57 -11.76
N GLY A 372 -2.90 -5.23 -10.69
CA GLY A 372 -3.48 -5.00 -9.36
C GLY A 372 -3.71 -6.30 -8.55
N VAL A 373 -3.36 -7.46 -9.11
CA VAL A 373 -3.33 -8.72 -8.37
C VAL A 373 -2.26 -8.64 -7.29
N SER A 374 -2.70 -8.66 -6.04
CA SER A 374 -1.80 -8.54 -4.88
C SER A 374 -1.22 -9.91 -4.51
N VAL A 375 0.06 -9.94 -4.18
CA VAL A 375 0.77 -11.10 -3.66
C VAL A 375 1.46 -10.74 -2.33
N PRO A 376 1.76 -11.70 -1.46
CA PRO A 376 2.54 -11.43 -0.25
C PRO A 376 3.84 -10.69 -0.58
N TRP A 377 4.19 -9.70 0.22
CA TRP A 377 5.43 -8.92 0.03
C TRP A 377 6.69 -9.79 0.10
N THR A 378 6.58 -10.97 0.71
CA THR A 378 7.63 -12.00 0.80
C THR A 378 7.74 -12.85 -0.47
N THR A 379 6.89 -12.65 -1.48
CA THR A 379 6.98 -13.45 -2.71
C THR A 379 8.32 -13.22 -3.40
N PRO A 380 9.08 -14.28 -3.72
CA PRO A 380 10.38 -14.17 -4.37
C PRO A 380 10.32 -13.38 -5.68
N MET A 381 11.40 -12.65 -5.98
CA MET A 381 11.54 -12.00 -7.29
C MET A 381 11.45 -13.03 -8.42
N ILE A 382 11.11 -12.57 -9.61
CA ILE A 382 10.76 -13.35 -10.80
C ILE A 382 9.32 -13.88 -10.70
N LEU A 383 9.00 -14.64 -9.64
CA LEU A 383 7.63 -15.14 -9.44
C LEU A 383 6.64 -13.99 -9.17
N SER A 384 7.01 -13.03 -8.30
CA SER A 384 6.18 -11.84 -8.04
C SER A 384 5.93 -11.01 -9.30
N GLY A 385 6.95 -10.83 -10.15
CA GLY A 385 6.81 -10.13 -11.42
C GLY A 385 5.85 -10.83 -12.39
N ILE A 386 5.94 -12.16 -12.50
CA ILE A 386 5.05 -12.95 -13.37
C ILE A 386 3.60 -12.83 -12.90
N ILE A 387 3.35 -13.02 -11.60
CA ILE A 387 1.98 -13.03 -11.05
C ILE A 387 1.35 -11.63 -11.15
N THR A 388 2.06 -10.58 -10.72
CA THR A 388 1.49 -9.23 -10.66
C THR A 388 1.25 -8.61 -12.02
N THR A 389 2.01 -9.00 -13.05
CA THR A 389 1.79 -8.54 -14.44
C THR A 389 0.95 -9.53 -15.28
N ASN A 390 0.63 -10.69 -14.72
CA ASN A 390 0.03 -11.81 -15.44
C ASN A 390 0.80 -12.15 -16.75
N SER A 391 2.14 -12.04 -16.72
CA SER A 391 3.00 -12.21 -17.90
C SER A 391 4.39 -12.70 -17.50
N LEU A 392 4.96 -13.62 -18.29
CA LEU A 392 6.35 -14.06 -18.13
C LEU A 392 7.34 -12.90 -18.26
N MET A 393 7.00 -11.86 -19.03
CA MET A 393 7.85 -10.67 -19.18
C MET A 393 8.06 -9.92 -17.87
N GLY A 394 7.11 -9.95 -16.93
CA GLY A 394 7.30 -9.40 -15.59
C GLY A 394 8.48 -10.03 -14.85
N GLY A 395 8.63 -11.36 -14.96
CA GLY A 395 9.79 -12.07 -14.42
C GLY A 395 11.10 -11.73 -15.14
N VAL A 396 11.06 -11.59 -16.47
CA VAL A 396 12.24 -11.19 -17.26
C VAL A 396 12.71 -9.79 -16.87
N VAL A 397 11.81 -8.84 -16.70
CA VAL A 397 12.13 -7.46 -16.26
C VAL A 397 12.77 -7.47 -14.88
N GLN A 398 12.26 -8.26 -13.95
CA GLN A 398 12.87 -8.41 -12.62
C GLN A 398 14.27 -9.04 -12.71
N LEU A 399 14.49 -10.03 -13.58
CA LEU A 399 15.81 -10.61 -13.79
C LEU A 399 16.80 -9.58 -14.33
N ILE A 400 16.39 -8.79 -15.33
CA ILE A 400 17.21 -7.69 -15.86
C ILE A 400 17.54 -6.68 -14.75
N THR A 401 16.57 -6.36 -13.91
CA THR A 401 16.77 -5.45 -12.78
C THR A 401 17.77 -6.00 -11.76
N ILE A 402 17.68 -7.30 -11.42
CA ILE A 402 18.66 -7.97 -10.53
C ILE A 402 20.06 -7.86 -11.11
N VAL A 403 20.24 -8.14 -12.41
CA VAL A 403 21.57 -8.06 -13.07
C VAL A 403 22.09 -6.62 -13.02
N ALA A 404 21.28 -5.63 -13.38
CA ALA A 404 21.66 -4.23 -13.38
C ALA A 404 22.06 -3.74 -11.97
N LEU A 405 21.26 -4.09 -10.97
CA LEU A 405 21.55 -3.75 -9.57
C LEU A 405 22.78 -4.50 -9.04
N THR A 406 23.00 -5.76 -9.45
CA THR A 406 24.21 -6.50 -9.08
C THR A 406 25.45 -5.80 -9.63
N ALA A 407 25.41 -5.33 -10.86
CA ALA A 407 26.52 -4.55 -11.44
C ALA A 407 26.74 -3.22 -10.68
N LEU A 408 25.67 -2.51 -10.32
CA LEU A 408 25.75 -1.30 -9.49
C LEU A 408 26.39 -1.60 -8.14
N TRP A 409 25.85 -2.55 -7.39
CA TRP A 409 26.34 -2.90 -6.04
C TRP A 409 27.74 -3.45 -6.05
N TYR A 410 28.13 -4.24 -7.07
CA TYR A 410 29.47 -4.79 -7.21
C TYR A 410 30.57 -3.71 -7.17
N VAL A 411 30.35 -2.58 -7.84
CA VAL A 411 31.32 -1.48 -7.86
C VAL A 411 31.61 -0.98 -6.44
N PHE A 412 30.58 -0.70 -5.66
CA PHE A 412 30.74 -0.17 -4.30
C PHE A 412 31.23 -1.23 -3.31
N LEU A 413 30.75 -2.45 -3.44
CA LEU A 413 31.23 -3.57 -2.60
C LEU A 413 32.72 -3.88 -2.86
N LYS A 414 33.17 -3.79 -4.12
CA LYS A 414 34.59 -3.94 -4.45
C LYS A 414 35.44 -2.82 -3.85
N MET A 415 34.94 -1.61 -3.81
CA MET A 415 35.62 -0.48 -3.15
C MET A 415 35.73 -0.73 -1.64
N LEU A 416 34.64 -1.16 -1.00
CA LEU A 416 34.64 -1.50 0.42
C LEU A 416 35.57 -2.66 0.74
N TYR A 417 35.56 -3.73 -0.06
CA TYR A 417 36.45 -4.87 0.08
C TYR A 417 37.92 -4.46 0.07
N LYS A 418 38.33 -3.63 -0.91
CA LYS A 418 39.73 -3.12 -1.00
C LYS A 418 40.11 -2.20 0.17
N GLN A 419 39.16 -1.47 0.75
CA GLN A 419 39.41 -0.64 1.93
C GLN A 419 39.70 -1.49 3.16
N ASP A 420 38.92 -2.55 3.35
CA ASP A 420 39.08 -3.49 4.46
C ASP A 420 40.43 -4.25 4.34
N GLU A 421 40.82 -4.71 3.15
CA GLU A 421 42.11 -5.35 2.94
C GLU A 421 43.30 -4.45 3.33
N LYS A 422 43.20 -3.16 3.00
CA LYS A 422 44.25 -2.17 3.39
C LYS A 422 44.27 -1.89 4.88
N ALA A 423 43.19 -2.01 5.57
CA ALA A 423 43.09 -1.81 7.02
C ALA A 423 43.68 -3.00 7.81
N VAL A 424 43.61 -4.21 7.27
CA VAL A 424 44.17 -5.44 7.88
C VAL A 424 45.68 -5.51 7.71
N VAL A 425 46.25 -4.88 6.69
CA VAL A 425 47.71 -4.89 6.38
C VAL A 425 48.51 -3.79 7.14
N LYS A 426 47.77 -2.87 7.78
CA LYS A 426 48.33 -1.86 8.71
C LYS A 426 48.18 -2.33 10.15
#